data_19ff7caf58722f4ee4681f0be50e6f58
#
_entry.id   19ff7caf58722f4ee4681f0be50e6f58
#
_cell.length_a   1.000
_cell.length_b   1.000
_cell.length_c   1.000
_cell.angle_alpha   90.00
_cell.angle_beta   90.00
_cell.angle_gamma   90.00
#
_symmetry.space_group_name_H-M   'P 1'
#
loop_
_entity.id
_entity.type
_entity.pdbx_description
1 polymer ?
#
loop_
_entity_poly.entity_id
_entity_poly.type
_entity_poly.pdbx_seq_one_letter_code
_entity_poly.pdbx_strand_id
1 'polypeptide(L)'
;MNRQYIRQNTLPTATDIDNLMDLFREVMFPMVYSPQSLSSPTPQEGGEMGLQTSIAEINAQLRQLAQQVLIVATQADEQDAAAHADVIAQGLLEQLADIRQLLLSDVEAVALNDPAAGSSVEVICCYPAITAMLHHRIAHALHKLGLPLLPRIISERAHSITGIDIHPAAQIGASFGIDHGTGIVIGATTIIGHHVMLYQGVTLGARNFQHDADGRLLNEPRHPIIEDHVTIYSNTSVLGRIRIGHHSVIGGNLWITHDVPPQSQIRQSRPERHTLFIDGAGI
;
A
#
# COMPACT_ATOMS: atom_id res chain seq x y z
N MET A 1 11.61 -2.63 27.39
CA MET A 1 11.45 -3.90 26.67
C MET A 1 12.56 -4.87 27.11
N ASN A 2 12.20 -6.03 27.66
CA ASN A 2 13.19 -6.96 28.23
C ASN A 2 13.90 -7.72 27.11
N ARG A 3 15.24 -7.54 26.94
CA ARG A 3 16.05 -8.19 25.90
C ARG A 3 15.97 -9.73 25.92
N GLN A 4 15.68 -10.32 27.07
CA GLN A 4 15.56 -11.77 27.24
C GLN A 4 14.26 -12.30 26.63
N TYR A 5 13.19 -11.51 26.65
CA TYR A 5 11.88 -11.86 26.08
C TYR A 5 11.91 -11.92 24.54
N ILE A 6 12.63 -10.99 23.90
CA ILE A 6 12.78 -10.98 22.42
C ILE A 6 13.66 -12.15 21.95
N ARG A 7 14.61 -12.64 22.76
CA ARG A 7 15.48 -13.76 22.38
C ARG A 7 14.77 -15.13 22.40
N GLN A 8 13.64 -15.23 23.08
CA GLN A 8 12.85 -16.47 23.18
C GLN A 8 11.73 -16.57 22.14
N ASN A 9 11.31 -15.42 21.55
CA ASN A 9 10.22 -15.36 20.57
C ASN A 9 10.76 -14.84 19.25
N THR A 10 10.61 -15.63 18.20
CA THR A 10 11.00 -15.25 16.84
C THR A 10 9.93 -14.35 16.22
N LEU A 11 10.34 -13.23 15.64
CA LEU A 11 9.49 -12.39 14.81
C LEU A 11 9.43 -12.94 13.38
N PRO A 12 8.36 -12.63 12.61
CA PRO A 12 8.26 -12.97 11.20
C PRO A 12 9.49 -12.53 10.41
N THR A 13 10.02 -13.45 9.60
CA THR A 13 11.12 -13.16 8.66
C THR A 13 10.60 -12.63 7.33
N ALA A 14 11.49 -12.10 6.49
CA ALA A 14 11.12 -11.71 5.13
C ALA A 14 10.54 -12.89 4.33
N THR A 15 11.10 -14.10 4.50
CA THR A 15 10.60 -15.31 3.84
C THR A 15 9.18 -15.68 4.29
N ASP A 16 8.88 -15.54 5.57
CA ASP A 16 7.53 -15.82 6.09
C ASP A 16 6.50 -14.87 5.46
N ILE A 17 6.87 -13.59 5.31
CA ILE A 17 6.02 -12.60 4.65
C ILE A 17 5.86 -12.91 3.17
N ASP A 18 6.94 -13.23 2.46
CA ASP A 18 6.89 -13.57 1.04
C ASP A 18 5.98 -14.77 0.79
N ASN A 19 6.13 -15.84 1.58
CA ASN A 19 5.28 -17.04 1.48
C ASN A 19 3.79 -16.70 1.70
N LEU A 20 3.49 -15.92 2.73
CA LEU A 20 2.12 -15.49 3.00
C LEU A 20 1.55 -14.63 1.85
N MET A 21 2.34 -13.70 1.32
CA MET A 21 1.90 -12.80 0.25
C MET A 21 1.76 -13.52 -1.10
N ASP A 22 2.54 -14.57 -1.35
CA ASP A 22 2.38 -15.43 -2.53
C ASP A 22 1.06 -16.21 -2.48
N LEU A 23 0.68 -16.75 -1.33
CA LEU A 23 -0.65 -17.36 -1.14
C LEU A 23 -1.79 -16.36 -1.37
N PHE A 24 -1.66 -15.14 -0.85
CA PHE A 24 -2.65 -14.09 -1.15
C PHE A 24 -2.71 -13.76 -2.64
N ARG A 25 -1.58 -13.71 -3.34
CA ARG A 25 -1.54 -13.47 -4.78
C ARG A 25 -2.29 -14.55 -5.56
N GLU A 26 -2.13 -15.81 -5.19
CA GLU A 26 -2.89 -16.94 -5.79
C GLU A 26 -4.39 -16.79 -5.58
N VAL A 27 -4.83 -16.44 -4.37
CA VAL A 27 -6.25 -16.27 -4.04
C VAL A 27 -6.86 -15.03 -4.71
N MET A 28 -6.11 -13.94 -4.80
CA MET A 28 -6.59 -12.69 -5.41
C MET A 28 -6.65 -12.79 -6.95
N PHE A 29 -5.70 -13.50 -7.57
CA PHE A 29 -5.58 -13.61 -9.02
C PHE A 29 -5.47 -15.08 -9.49
N PRO A 30 -6.46 -15.94 -9.19
CA PRO A 30 -6.38 -17.39 -9.43
C PRO A 30 -6.22 -17.73 -10.91
N MET A 31 -6.75 -16.91 -11.82
CA MET A 31 -6.62 -17.12 -13.28
C MET A 31 -5.20 -16.91 -13.77
N VAL A 32 -4.32 -16.28 -12.99
CA VAL A 32 -2.94 -15.98 -13.35
C VAL A 32 -1.94 -16.87 -12.61
N TYR A 33 -2.18 -17.13 -11.32
CA TYR A 33 -1.19 -17.75 -10.44
C TYR A 33 -1.56 -19.15 -9.92
N SER A 34 -2.77 -19.67 -10.20
CA SER A 34 -3.12 -21.02 -9.71
C SER A 34 -2.50 -22.10 -10.60
N PRO A 35 -1.57 -22.92 -10.09
CA PRO A 35 -0.90 -23.97 -10.87
C PRO A 35 -1.84 -25.11 -11.30
N GLN A 36 -2.97 -25.27 -10.60
CA GLN A 36 -3.87 -26.42 -10.78
C GLN A 36 -4.85 -26.27 -11.94
N SER A 37 -4.94 -25.07 -12.53
CA SER A 37 -5.78 -24.86 -13.73
C SER A 37 -5.28 -25.60 -14.97
N LEU A 38 -4.01 -26.07 -14.98
CA LEU A 38 -3.37 -26.70 -16.13
C LEU A 38 -3.36 -28.24 -16.11
N SER A 39 -3.62 -28.87 -14.96
CA SER A 39 -3.43 -30.32 -14.78
C SER A 39 -4.69 -31.13 -14.42
N SER A 40 -5.85 -30.50 -14.24
CA SER A 40 -7.08 -31.17 -13.86
C SER A 40 -7.96 -31.51 -15.07
N PRO A 41 -8.57 -32.73 -15.15
CA PRO A 41 -9.45 -33.10 -16.26
C PRO A 41 -10.77 -32.33 -16.32
N THR A 42 -11.13 -31.63 -15.22
CA THR A 42 -12.22 -30.66 -15.17
C THR A 42 -11.69 -29.34 -14.56
N PRO A 43 -11.50 -28.29 -15.37
CA PRO A 43 -10.89 -27.03 -14.91
C PRO A 43 -11.60 -26.36 -13.72
N GLN A 44 -12.91 -26.61 -13.55
CA GLN A 44 -13.71 -26.01 -12.47
C GLN A 44 -13.46 -26.66 -11.10
N GLU A 45 -13.46 -27.99 -11.00
CA GLU A 45 -13.27 -28.69 -9.72
C GLU A 45 -11.83 -28.57 -9.19
N GLY A 46 -10.84 -28.60 -10.08
CA GLY A 46 -9.44 -28.41 -9.71
C GLY A 46 -9.14 -27.00 -9.21
N GLY A 47 -9.78 -25.99 -9.79
CA GLY A 47 -9.64 -24.58 -9.39
C GLY A 47 -10.23 -24.28 -8.00
N GLU A 48 -11.43 -24.80 -7.71
CA GLU A 48 -12.08 -24.61 -6.41
C GLU A 48 -11.33 -25.31 -5.27
N MET A 49 -10.86 -26.54 -5.50
CA MET A 49 -10.08 -27.29 -4.49
C MET A 49 -8.74 -26.60 -4.21
N GLY A 50 -8.07 -26.09 -5.22
CA GLY A 50 -6.82 -25.32 -5.07
C GLY A 50 -7.02 -24.05 -4.26
N LEU A 51 -8.07 -23.29 -4.57
CA LEU A 51 -8.41 -22.06 -3.85
C LEU A 51 -8.71 -22.32 -2.37
N GLN A 52 -9.49 -23.37 -2.06
CA GLN A 52 -9.78 -23.77 -0.68
C GLN A 52 -8.50 -24.16 0.08
N THR A 53 -7.57 -24.87 -0.58
CA THR A 53 -6.28 -25.23 0.01
C THR A 53 -5.45 -23.98 0.32
N SER A 54 -5.30 -23.05 -0.62
CA SER A 54 -4.56 -21.80 -0.40
C SER A 54 -5.20 -20.95 0.71
N ILE A 55 -6.52 -20.88 0.81
CA ILE A 55 -7.22 -20.19 1.91
C ILE A 55 -6.93 -20.86 3.27
N ALA A 56 -6.93 -22.19 3.33
CA ALA A 56 -6.59 -22.90 4.56
C ALA A 56 -5.14 -22.67 5.00
N GLU A 57 -4.22 -22.63 4.05
CA GLU A 57 -2.81 -22.32 4.31
C GLU A 57 -2.61 -20.85 4.75
N ILE A 58 -3.30 -19.90 4.12
CA ILE A 58 -3.32 -18.49 4.58
C ILE A 58 -3.78 -18.43 6.03
N ASN A 59 -4.89 -19.09 6.37
CA ASN A 59 -5.39 -19.10 7.73
C ASN A 59 -4.35 -19.63 8.72
N ALA A 60 -3.73 -20.77 8.40
CA ALA A 60 -2.71 -21.37 9.28
C ALA A 60 -1.49 -20.48 9.47
N GLN A 61 -0.92 -19.96 8.38
CA GLN A 61 0.25 -19.09 8.44
C GLN A 61 -0.06 -17.76 9.13
N LEU A 62 -1.19 -17.13 8.80
CA LEU A 62 -1.60 -15.87 9.41
C LEU A 62 -1.80 -16.00 10.92
N ARG A 63 -2.44 -17.06 11.39
CA ARG A 63 -2.61 -17.33 12.83
C ARG A 63 -1.26 -17.45 13.52
N GLN A 64 -0.33 -18.20 12.94
CA GLN A 64 1.02 -18.35 13.49
C GLN A 64 1.76 -17.01 13.58
N LEU A 65 1.78 -16.23 12.49
CA LEU A 65 2.49 -14.94 12.44
C LEU A 65 1.82 -13.89 13.34
N ALA A 66 0.48 -13.87 13.38
CA ALA A 66 -0.28 -12.99 14.27
C ALA A 66 0.00 -13.31 15.74
N GLN A 67 0.01 -14.58 16.13
CA GLN A 67 0.34 -14.99 17.50
C GLN A 67 1.76 -14.56 17.89
N GLN A 68 2.76 -14.76 17.02
CA GLN A 68 4.13 -14.33 17.26
C GLN A 68 4.24 -12.83 17.54
N VAL A 69 3.61 -11.99 16.70
CA VAL A 69 3.68 -10.54 16.89
C VAL A 69 2.86 -10.06 18.10
N LEU A 70 1.74 -10.71 18.41
CA LEU A 70 0.94 -10.42 19.61
C LEU A 70 1.75 -10.68 20.88
N ILE A 71 2.37 -11.86 21.01
CA ILE A 71 3.24 -12.19 22.14
C ILE A 71 4.31 -11.11 22.33
N VAL A 72 5.02 -10.74 21.26
CA VAL A 72 6.12 -9.78 21.34
C VAL A 72 5.66 -8.36 21.61
N ALA A 73 4.59 -7.91 20.96
CA ALA A 73 4.13 -6.52 21.02
C ALA A 73 3.32 -6.20 22.27
N THR A 74 2.50 -7.15 22.76
CA THR A 74 1.59 -6.94 23.89
C THR A 74 2.02 -7.63 25.17
N GLN A 75 3.03 -8.52 25.11
CA GLN A 75 3.47 -9.38 26.21
C GLN A 75 2.33 -10.31 26.72
N ALA A 76 1.38 -10.64 25.86
CA ALA A 76 0.34 -11.61 26.15
C ALA A 76 0.92 -13.00 26.37
N ASP A 77 0.23 -13.85 27.14
CA ASP A 77 0.57 -15.26 27.18
C ASP A 77 0.22 -15.98 25.88
N GLU A 78 0.72 -17.20 25.68
CA GLU A 78 0.56 -17.96 24.45
C GLU A 78 -0.91 -18.28 24.13
N GLN A 79 -1.73 -18.53 25.15
CA GLN A 79 -3.12 -18.91 24.98
C GLN A 79 -3.99 -17.71 24.57
N ASP A 80 -3.81 -16.56 25.23
CA ASP A 80 -4.50 -15.33 24.90
C ASP A 80 -4.11 -14.82 23.51
N ALA A 81 -2.81 -14.89 23.19
CA ALA A 81 -2.29 -14.52 21.88
C ALA A 81 -2.84 -15.41 20.77
N ALA A 82 -2.96 -16.73 20.99
CA ALA A 82 -3.53 -17.66 20.04
C ALA A 82 -5.03 -17.37 19.79
N ALA A 83 -5.80 -17.18 20.86
CA ALA A 83 -7.22 -16.86 20.73
C ALA A 83 -7.45 -15.52 19.98
N HIS A 84 -6.63 -14.53 20.23
CA HIS A 84 -6.71 -13.24 19.53
C HIS A 84 -6.27 -13.38 18.06
N ALA A 85 -5.22 -14.16 17.76
CA ALA A 85 -4.79 -14.45 16.41
C ALA A 85 -5.87 -15.15 15.59
N ASP A 86 -6.65 -16.06 16.21
CA ASP A 86 -7.79 -16.74 15.58
C ASP A 86 -8.87 -15.73 15.13
N VAL A 87 -9.24 -14.80 16.00
CA VAL A 87 -10.23 -13.75 15.69
C VAL A 87 -9.76 -12.87 14.54
N ILE A 88 -8.49 -12.46 14.55
CA ILE A 88 -7.91 -11.62 13.49
C ILE A 88 -7.85 -12.38 12.16
N ALA A 89 -7.40 -13.62 12.17
CA ALA A 89 -7.33 -14.44 10.96
C ALA A 89 -8.72 -14.63 10.34
N GLN A 90 -9.72 -14.99 11.15
CA GLN A 90 -11.10 -15.12 10.69
C GLN A 90 -11.63 -13.78 10.13
N GLY A 91 -11.41 -12.67 10.84
CA GLY A 91 -11.85 -11.34 10.40
C GLY A 91 -11.20 -10.88 9.10
N LEU A 92 -9.96 -11.30 8.79
CA LEU A 92 -9.34 -11.05 7.50
C LEU A 92 -9.96 -11.94 6.40
N LEU A 93 -10.17 -13.25 6.67
CA LEU A 93 -10.74 -14.15 5.69
C LEU A 93 -12.14 -13.70 5.24
N GLU A 94 -12.95 -13.16 6.14
CA GLU A 94 -14.26 -12.60 5.81
C GLU A 94 -14.20 -11.38 4.87
N GLN A 95 -13.08 -10.69 4.82
CA GLN A 95 -12.85 -9.50 3.98
C GLN A 95 -12.20 -9.83 2.62
N LEU A 96 -11.79 -11.09 2.35
CA LEU A 96 -11.02 -11.42 1.14
C LEU A 96 -11.75 -11.07 -0.17
N ALA A 97 -13.08 -11.26 -0.20
CA ALA A 97 -13.87 -10.92 -1.39
C ALA A 97 -13.84 -9.41 -1.69
N ASP A 98 -13.99 -8.57 -0.67
CA ASP A 98 -13.97 -7.11 -0.81
C ASP A 98 -12.56 -6.63 -1.17
N ILE A 99 -11.53 -7.17 -0.54
CA ILE A 99 -10.12 -6.88 -0.87
C ILE A 99 -9.84 -7.24 -2.33
N ARG A 100 -10.32 -8.39 -2.81
CA ARG A 100 -10.16 -8.81 -4.21
C ARG A 100 -10.85 -7.83 -5.17
N GLN A 101 -12.05 -7.37 -4.86
CA GLN A 101 -12.75 -6.39 -5.70
C GLN A 101 -11.97 -5.07 -5.79
N LEU A 102 -11.43 -4.58 -4.68
CA LEU A 102 -10.56 -3.40 -4.67
C LEU A 102 -9.32 -3.60 -5.54
N LEU A 103 -8.62 -4.74 -5.40
CA LEU A 103 -7.43 -5.03 -6.20
C LEU A 103 -7.73 -5.13 -7.70
N LEU A 104 -8.86 -5.73 -8.08
CA LEU A 104 -9.26 -5.80 -9.49
C LEU A 104 -9.55 -4.42 -10.04
N SER A 105 -10.19 -3.53 -9.26
CA SER A 105 -10.39 -2.14 -9.66
C SER A 105 -9.08 -1.36 -9.78
N ASP A 106 -8.08 -1.65 -8.95
CA ASP A 106 -6.73 -1.06 -9.06
C ASP A 106 -6.02 -1.53 -10.34
N VAL A 107 -6.13 -2.83 -10.69
CA VAL A 107 -5.60 -3.37 -11.95
C VAL A 107 -6.22 -2.68 -13.16
N GLU A 108 -7.55 -2.51 -13.16
CA GLU A 108 -8.25 -1.82 -14.24
C GLU A 108 -7.81 -0.36 -14.35
N ALA A 109 -7.65 0.34 -13.21
CA ALA A 109 -7.19 1.73 -13.19
C ALA A 109 -5.79 1.87 -13.81
N VAL A 110 -4.86 0.97 -13.51
CA VAL A 110 -3.52 0.98 -14.11
C VAL A 110 -3.60 0.66 -15.61
N ALA A 111 -4.32 -0.39 -16.00
CA ALA A 111 -4.43 -0.81 -17.40
C ALA A 111 -5.08 0.27 -18.31
N LEU A 112 -6.04 1.05 -17.77
CA LEU A 112 -6.71 2.12 -18.52
C LEU A 112 -5.86 3.40 -18.64
N ASN A 113 -4.97 3.65 -17.69
CA ASN A 113 -4.17 4.88 -17.64
C ASN A 113 -2.76 4.73 -18.21
N ASP A 114 -2.30 3.51 -18.49
CA ASP A 114 -1.02 3.27 -19.15
C ASP A 114 -1.22 2.75 -20.58
N PRO A 115 -0.98 3.57 -21.62
CA PRO A 115 -1.07 3.14 -23.01
C PRO A 115 -0.11 2.03 -23.39
N ALA A 116 0.94 1.78 -22.59
CA ALA A 116 1.91 0.72 -22.81
C ALA A 116 1.43 -0.64 -22.27
N ALA A 117 0.39 -0.67 -21.44
CA ALA A 117 -0.15 -1.90 -20.89
C ALA A 117 -0.87 -2.72 -21.97
N GLY A 118 -0.31 -3.87 -22.33
CA GLY A 118 -0.87 -4.76 -23.34
C GLY A 118 -2.10 -5.55 -22.88
N SER A 119 -2.23 -5.78 -21.58
CA SER A 119 -3.36 -6.51 -20.97
C SER A 119 -3.38 -6.39 -19.44
N SER A 120 -4.53 -6.66 -18.83
CA SER A 120 -4.64 -6.75 -17.35
C SER A 120 -3.75 -7.87 -16.78
N VAL A 121 -3.51 -8.95 -17.53
CA VAL A 121 -2.59 -10.02 -17.10
C VAL A 121 -1.16 -9.49 -17.00
N GLU A 122 -0.70 -8.71 -17.96
CA GLU A 122 0.60 -8.05 -17.91
C GLU A 122 0.72 -7.12 -16.71
N VAL A 123 -0.31 -6.32 -16.43
CA VAL A 123 -0.36 -5.44 -15.26
C VAL A 123 -0.23 -6.25 -13.96
N ILE A 124 -0.96 -7.36 -13.84
CA ILE A 124 -0.90 -8.23 -12.65
C ILE A 124 0.50 -8.86 -12.48
N CYS A 125 1.12 -9.31 -13.56
CA CYS A 125 2.39 -10.04 -13.50
C CYS A 125 3.62 -9.14 -13.37
N CYS A 126 3.59 -7.95 -13.99
CA CYS A 126 4.82 -7.18 -14.24
C CYS A 126 4.87 -5.86 -13.47
N TYR A 127 3.74 -5.28 -13.09
CA TYR A 127 3.73 -3.93 -12.52
C TYR A 127 3.96 -3.94 -11.01
N PRO A 128 4.98 -3.22 -10.51
CA PRO A 128 5.26 -3.13 -9.07
C PRO A 128 4.09 -2.51 -8.28
N ALA A 129 3.28 -1.69 -8.94
CA ALA A 129 2.07 -1.10 -8.37
C ALA A 129 1.12 -2.15 -7.80
N ILE A 130 0.86 -3.24 -8.52
CA ILE A 130 -0.08 -4.29 -8.07
C ILE A 130 0.51 -5.08 -6.90
N THR A 131 1.82 -5.31 -6.90
CA THR A 131 2.49 -5.91 -5.73
C THR A 131 2.37 -5.00 -4.50
N ALA A 132 2.62 -3.69 -4.64
CA ALA A 132 2.48 -2.73 -3.55
C ALA A 132 1.03 -2.66 -3.03
N MET A 133 0.04 -2.62 -3.94
CA MET A 133 -1.37 -2.55 -3.57
C MET A 133 -1.87 -3.84 -2.91
N LEU A 134 -1.45 -5.03 -3.37
CA LEU A 134 -1.76 -6.29 -2.70
C LEU A 134 -1.30 -6.26 -1.23
N HIS A 135 -0.03 -5.90 -1.00
CA HIS A 135 0.52 -5.79 0.35
C HIS A 135 -0.22 -4.74 1.18
N HIS A 136 -0.48 -3.56 0.60
CA HIS A 136 -1.19 -2.49 1.31
C HIS A 136 -2.61 -2.90 1.69
N ARG A 137 -3.41 -3.46 0.79
CA ARG A 137 -4.81 -3.86 1.06
C ARG A 137 -4.88 -4.89 2.18
N ILE A 138 -3.99 -5.88 2.18
CA ILE A 138 -3.89 -6.89 3.26
C ILE A 138 -3.39 -6.24 4.56
N ALA A 139 -2.32 -5.46 4.52
CA ALA A 139 -1.77 -4.78 5.70
C ALA A 139 -2.77 -3.79 6.32
N HIS A 140 -3.53 -3.06 5.50
CA HIS A 140 -4.57 -2.15 5.96
C HIS A 140 -5.72 -2.89 6.67
N ALA A 141 -6.19 -4.00 6.12
CA ALA A 141 -7.22 -4.83 6.75
C ALA A 141 -6.75 -5.37 8.11
N LEU A 142 -5.53 -5.91 8.18
CA LEU A 142 -4.93 -6.37 9.44
C LEU A 142 -4.73 -5.22 10.45
N HIS A 143 -4.35 -4.03 9.98
CA HIS A 143 -4.24 -2.84 10.81
C HIS A 143 -5.60 -2.43 11.40
N LYS A 144 -6.66 -2.48 10.61
CA LYS A 144 -8.04 -2.20 11.08
C LYS A 144 -8.55 -3.23 12.06
N LEU A 145 -8.12 -4.48 11.94
CA LEU A 145 -8.40 -5.55 12.91
C LEU A 145 -7.58 -5.41 14.21
N GLY A 146 -6.72 -4.41 14.31
CA GLY A 146 -5.94 -4.11 15.51
C GLY A 146 -4.68 -4.97 15.68
N LEU A 147 -4.25 -5.71 14.66
CA LEU A 147 -3.02 -6.48 14.74
C LEU A 147 -1.81 -5.54 14.82
N PRO A 148 -0.99 -5.63 15.87
CA PRO A 148 0.23 -4.82 15.97
C PRO A 148 1.31 -5.37 15.04
N LEU A 149 2.26 -4.53 14.68
CA LEU A 149 3.55 -4.86 14.07
C LEU A 149 3.48 -5.53 12.70
N LEU A 150 2.73 -6.64 12.53
CA LEU A 150 2.68 -7.40 11.27
C LEU A 150 2.24 -6.54 10.06
N PRO A 151 1.21 -5.66 10.15
CA PRO A 151 0.86 -4.77 9.04
C PRO A 151 2.04 -3.90 8.59
N ARG A 152 2.85 -3.42 9.54
CA ARG A 152 4.04 -2.61 9.23
C ARG A 152 5.13 -3.45 8.57
N ILE A 153 5.36 -4.68 9.04
CA ILE A 153 6.34 -5.60 8.43
C ILE A 153 5.97 -5.91 6.98
N ILE A 154 4.68 -6.16 6.70
CA ILE A 154 4.16 -6.38 5.34
C ILE A 154 4.39 -5.14 4.46
N SER A 155 4.09 -3.93 4.95
CA SER A 155 4.31 -2.69 4.20
C SER A 155 5.79 -2.42 3.92
N GLU A 156 6.68 -2.62 4.90
CA GLU A 156 8.12 -2.45 4.70
C GLU A 156 8.69 -3.50 3.73
N ARG A 157 8.10 -4.70 3.70
CA ARG A 157 8.47 -5.69 2.68
C ARG A 157 8.11 -5.22 1.28
N ALA A 158 6.89 -4.70 1.09
CA ALA A 158 6.47 -4.11 -0.19
C ALA A 158 7.40 -2.95 -0.60
N HIS A 159 7.69 -2.03 0.33
CA HIS A 159 8.62 -0.92 0.10
C HIS A 159 9.99 -1.41 -0.38
N SER A 160 10.54 -2.44 0.27
CA SER A 160 11.87 -2.97 -0.09
C SER A 160 11.95 -3.56 -1.49
N ILE A 161 10.85 -4.15 -2.00
CA ILE A 161 10.84 -4.83 -3.31
C ILE A 161 10.31 -3.96 -4.45
N THR A 162 9.50 -2.94 -4.15
CA THR A 162 8.87 -2.09 -5.17
C THR A 162 9.39 -0.65 -5.19
N GLY A 163 10.01 -0.19 -4.12
CA GLY A 163 10.35 1.22 -3.92
C GLY A 163 9.12 2.12 -3.64
N ILE A 164 7.96 1.52 -3.33
CA ILE A 164 6.70 2.23 -3.04
C ILE A 164 6.41 2.06 -1.54
N ASP A 165 6.47 3.17 -0.79
CA ASP A 165 6.22 3.20 0.66
C ASP A 165 4.78 3.65 0.96
N ILE A 166 3.93 2.70 1.37
CA ILE A 166 2.55 2.99 1.77
C ILE A 166 2.35 2.55 3.21
N HIS A 167 2.07 3.50 4.10
CA HIS A 167 1.78 3.16 5.48
C HIS A 167 0.48 2.36 5.60
N PRO A 168 0.40 1.27 6.41
CA PRO A 168 -0.80 0.43 6.51
C PRO A 168 -2.05 1.16 7.03
N ALA A 169 -1.88 2.27 7.77
CA ALA A 169 -3.00 3.08 8.25
C ALA A 169 -3.58 4.04 7.18
N ALA A 170 -2.91 4.25 6.05
CA ALA A 170 -3.41 5.09 4.96
C ALA A 170 -4.72 4.52 4.40
N GLN A 171 -5.70 5.39 4.16
CA GLN A 171 -6.99 5.01 3.60
C GLN A 171 -6.97 5.27 2.10
N ILE A 172 -7.20 4.24 1.30
CA ILE A 172 -7.15 4.33 -0.17
C ILE A 172 -8.43 3.74 -0.75
N GLY A 173 -9.15 4.54 -1.53
CA GLY A 173 -10.38 4.15 -2.21
C GLY A 173 -10.16 3.12 -3.33
N ALA A 174 -11.21 2.82 -4.09
CA ALA A 174 -11.17 1.91 -5.23
C ALA A 174 -10.58 2.58 -6.48
N SER A 175 -10.14 1.77 -7.43
CA SER A 175 -9.57 2.24 -8.71
C SER A 175 -8.36 3.18 -8.51
N PHE A 176 -7.50 2.83 -7.56
CA PHE A 176 -6.29 3.58 -7.29
C PHE A 176 -5.17 3.09 -8.21
N GLY A 177 -4.64 4.00 -9.02
CA GLY A 177 -3.57 3.71 -9.97
C GLY A 177 -2.23 4.28 -9.52
N ILE A 178 -1.17 3.52 -9.75
CA ILE A 178 0.22 3.95 -9.64
C ILE A 178 0.90 3.64 -10.97
N ASP A 179 1.53 4.64 -11.57
CA ASP A 179 2.38 4.46 -12.74
C ASP A 179 3.85 4.60 -12.34
N HIS A 180 4.69 3.64 -12.80
CA HIS A 180 6.08 3.42 -12.41
C HIS A 180 6.27 3.19 -10.90
N GLY A 181 5.95 4.14 -10.06
CA GLY A 181 5.78 4.06 -8.62
C GLY A 181 7.04 4.26 -7.79
N THR A 182 8.23 4.04 -8.30
CA THR A 182 9.48 4.17 -7.52
C THR A 182 9.56 5.51 -6.79
N GLY A 183 9.79 5.48 -5.49
CA GLY A 183 9.92 6.67 -4.65
C GLY A 183 8.61 7.32 -4.23
N ILE A 184 7.46 6.68 -4.45
CA ILE A 184 6.20 7.10 -3.84
C ILE A 184 6.25 6.90 -2.33
N VAL A 185 5.76 7.91 -1.58
CA VAL A 185 5.60 7.83 -0.12
C VAL A 185 4.18 8.27 0.26
N ILE A 186 3.42 7.40 0.91
CA ILE A 186 2.06 7.68 1.40
C ILE A 186 2.02 7.52 2.92
N GLY A 187 1.90 8.65 3.63
CA GLY A 187 1.95 8.69 5.09
C GLY A 187 0.69 8.19 5.78
N ALA A 188 0.82 7.87 7.06
CA ALA A 188 -0.15 7.13 7.88
C ALA A 188 -1.58 7.69 7.91
N THR A 189 -1.75 9.01 7.92
CA THR A 189 -3.07 9.64 8.04
C THR A 189 -3.58 10.21 6.71
N THR A 190 -2.97 9.77 5.58
CA THR A 190 -3.43 10.11 4.25
C THR A 190 -4.80 9.48 3.98
N ILE A 191 -5.66 10.25 3.33
CA ILE A 191 -6.94 9.78 2.81
C ILE A 191 -6.93 10.01 1.30
N ILE A 192 -7.14 8.94 0.53
CA ILE A 192 -7.21 8.96 -0.93
C ILE A 192 -8.59 8.45 -1.35
N GLY A 193 -9.28 9.22 -2.17
CA GLY A 193 -10.58 8.88 -2.73
C GLY A 193 -10.50 7.83 -3.84
N HIS A 194 -11.52 7.79 -4.68
CA HIS A 194 -11.64 6.86 -5.79
C HIS A 194 -11.03 7.42 -7.07
N HIS A 195 -10.55 6.54 -7.97
CA HIS A 195 -10.02 6.90 -9.28
C HIS A 195 -8.85 7.91 -9.22
N VAL A 196 -8.01 7.80 -8.21
CA VAL A 196 -6.82 8.65 -8.06
C VAL A 196 -5.63 7.99 -8.74
N MET A 197 -4.83 8.79 -9.44
CA MET A 197 -3.63 8.34 -10.14
C MET A 197 -2.39 9.06 -9.61
N LEU A 198 -1.37 8.30 -9.19
CA LEU A 198 -0.08 8.82 -8.75
C LEU A 198 1.04 8.32 -9.65
N TYR A 199 1.99 9.20 -9.94
CA TYR A 199 3.20 8.87 -10.67
C TYR A 199 4.40 8.76 -9.73
N GLN A 200 5.50 8.21 -10.23
CA GLN A 200 6.73 7.99 -9.46
C GLN A 200 7.19 9.24 -8.69
N GLY A 201 7.77 9.02 -7.52
CA GLY A 201 8.34 10.07 -6.69
C GLY A 201 7.34 10.99 -6.00
N VAL A 202 6.03 10.72 -6.10
CA VAL A 202 5.01 11.49 -5.38
C VAL A 202 5.11 11.24 -3.89
N THR A 203 5.12 12.32 -3.10
CA THR A 203 5.11 12.26 -1.63
C THR A 203 3.82 12.86 -1.08
N LEU A 204 3.03 12.05 -0.37
CA LEU A 204 1.89 12.49 0.44
C LEU A 204 2.32 12.47 1.91
N GLY A 205 2.95 13.57 2.34
CA GLY A 205 3.73 13.65 3.57
C GLY A 205 3.18 14.62 4.62
N ALA A 206 3.80 14.58 5.81
CA ALA A 206 3.59 15.59 6.84
C ALA A 206 4.44 16.84 6.55
N ARG A 207 3.92 18.02 6.88
CA ARG A 207 4.67 19.28 6.79
C ARG A 207 5.38 19.61 8.08
N ASN A 208 4.67 19.47 9.20
CA ASN A 208 5.15 19.80 10.53
C ASN A 208 4.79 18.68 11.51
N PHE A 209 5.58 18.57 12.58
CA PHE A 209 5.30 17.69 13.70
C PHE A 209 4.90 18.56 14.90
N GLN A 210 3.71 18.32 15.44
CA GLN A 210 3.24 18.97 16.65
C GLN A 210 3.68 18.16 17.85
N HIS A 211 4.07 18.86 18.92
CA HIS A 211 4.48 18.26 20.19
C HIS A 211 3.55 18.74 21.30
N ASP A 212 3.32 17.89 22.29
CA ASP A 212 2.64 18.27 23.53
C ASP A 212 3.57 19.10 24.44
N ALA A 213 3.05 19.49 25.61
CA ALA A 213 3.81 20.27 26.60
C ALA A 213 5.05 19.53 27.14
N ASP A 214 5.08 18.19 27.04
CA ASP A 214 6.19 17.33 27.46
C ASP A 214 7.18 17.04 26.31
N GLY A 215 6.99 17.63 25.13
CA GLY A 215 7.82 17.43 23.94
C GLY A 215 7.58 16.12 23.19
N ARG A 216 6.48 15.42 23.48
CA ARG A 216 6.10 14.20 22.78
C ARG A 216 5.33 14.53 21.52
N LEU A 217 5.57 13.77 20.45
CA LEU A 217 4.84 13.91 19.17
C LEU A 217 3.34 13.63 19.40
N LEU A 218 2.50 14.57 18.99
CA LEU A 218 1.06 14.37 18.94
C LEU A 218 0.70 13.46 17.77
N ASN A 219 -0.16 12.46 18.05
CA ASN A 219 -0.64 11.54 17.01
C ASN A 219 -1.90 12.10 16.32
N GLU A 220 -1.77 13.29 15.72
CA GLU A 220 -2.85 13.94 14.99
C GLU A 220 -2.76 13.69 13.47
N PRO A 221 -3.89 13.80 12.74
CA PRO A 221 -3.89 13.75 11.29
C PRO A 221 -3.00 14.86 10.70
N ARG A 222 -1.95 14.45 9.97
CA ARG A 222 -0.92 15.38 9.45
C ARG A 222 -0.59 15.19 7.98
N HIS A 223 -1.23 14.21 7.31
CA HIS A 223 -1.02 13.91 5.90
C HIS A 223 -2.22 14.36 5.06
N PRO A 224 -2.06 14.59 3.75
CA PRO A 224 -3.08 15.19 2.91
C PRO A 224 -4.32 14.32 2.70
N ILE A 225 -5.38 14.98 2.24
CA ILE A 225 -6.61 14.38 1.72
C ILE A 225 -6.64 14.62 0.22
N ILE A 226 -6.68 13.54 -0.55
CA ILE A 226 -6.78 13.55 -2.01
C ILE A 226 -8.20 13.09 -2.35
N GLU A 227 -8.99 13.94 -2.97
CA GLU A 227 -10.37 13.61 -3.35
C GLU A 227 -10.42 12.77 -4.64
N ASP A 228 -11.63 12.39 -5.07
CA ASP A 228 -11.84 11.51 -6.22
C ASP A 228 -11.33 12.11 -7.54
N HIS A 229 -10.89 11.25 -8.45
CA HIS A 229 -10.46 11.61 -9.79
C HIS A 229 -9.29 12.62 -9.84
N VAL A 230 -8.43 12.62 -8.84
CA VAL A 230 -7.22 13.45 -8.81
C VAL A 230 -6.06 12.72 -9.48
N THR A 231 -5.30 13.43 -10.30
CA THR A 231 -4.04 12.95 -10.87
C THR A 231 -2.88 13.79 -10.35
N ILE A 232 -1.84 13.14 -9.79
CA ILE A 232 -0.63 13.80 -9.31
C ILE A 232 0.58 13.25 -10.07
N TYR A 233 1.21 14.13 -10.86
CA TYR A 233 2.36 13.77 -11.68
C TYR A 233 3.67 13.72 -10.89
N SER A 234 4.67 13.16 -11.52
CA SER A 234 5.94 12.72 -10.94
C SER A 234 6.66 13.77 -10.07
N ASN A 235 7.28 13.27 -9.00
CA ASN A 235 8.12 14.03 -8.07
C ASN A 235 7.42 15.21 -7.37
N THR A 236 6.09 15.21 -7.32
CA THR A 236 5.34 16.23 -6.60
C THR A 236 5.19 15.85 -5.14
N SER A 237 5.50 16.81 -4.25
CA SER A 237 5.28 16.69 -2.81
C SER A 237 4.03 17.45 -2.38
N VAL A 238 3.07 16.74 -1.79
CA VAL A 238 1.87 17.31 -1.17
C VAL A 238 2.00 17.13 0.34
N LEU A 239 2.16 18.23 1.07
CA LEU A 239 2.58 18.18 2.46
C LEU A 239 1.64 18.89 3.42
N GLY A 240 1.35 18.21 4.52
CA GLY A 240 0.47 18.70 5.58
C GLY A 240 -0.96 18.19 5.46
N ARG A 241 -1.82 18.56 6.41
CA ARG A 241 -3.24 18.18 6.40
C ARG A 241 -4.03 19.11 5.47
N ILE A 242 -3.66 19.12 4.21
CA ILE A 242 -4.29 19.88 3.13
C ILE A 242 -5.18 18.99 2.28
N ARG A 243 -6.06 19.61 1.50
CA ARG A 243 -7.00 18.93 0.61
C ARG A 243 -6.69 19.25 -0.85
N ILE A 244 -6.59 18.21 -1.67
CA ILE A 244 -6.60 18.35 -3.13
C ILE A 244 -8.02 17.98 -3.60
N GLY A 245 -8.78 18.97 -4.10
CA GLY A 245 -10.17 18.83 -4.52
C GLY A 245 -10.33 17.92 -5.74
N HIS A 246 -11.49 17.29 -5.84
CA HIS A 246 -11.79 16.30 -6.88
C HIS A 246 -11.59 16.82 -8.31
N HIS A 247 -11.28 15.90 -9.24
CA HIS A 247 -11.02 16.20 -10.65
C HIS A 247 -9.86 17.19 -10.89
N SER A 248 -8.96 17.33 -9.93
CA SER A 248 -7.78 18.19 -10.08
C SER A 248 -6.60 17.44 -10.68
N VAL A 249 -5.78 18.17 -11.42
CA VAL A 249 -4.54 17.67 -12.02
C VAL A 249 -3.38 18.49 -11.49
N ILE A 250 -2.47 17.83 -10.79
CA ILE A 250 -1.26 18.42 -10.22
C ILE A 250 -0.06 17.99 -11.06
N GLY A 251 0.59 18.97 -11.70
CA GLY A 251 1.78 18.77 -12.53
C GLY A 251 2.97 18.24 -11.74
N GLY A 252 3.99 17.78 -12.46
CA GLY A 252 5.19 17.22 -11.83
C GLY A 252 6.12 18.25 -11.22
N ASN A 253 6.98 17.78 -10.29
CA ASN A 253 8.01 18.58 -9.59
C ASN A 253 7.45 19.80 -8.83
N LEU A 254 6.27 19.67 -8.24
CA LEU A 254 5.63 20.72 -7.46
C LEU A 254 5.74 20.47 -5.96
N TRP A 255 5.67 21.58 -5.21
CA TRP A 255 5.66 21.59 -3.75
C TRP A 255 4.37 22.21 -3.25
N ILE A 256 3.37 21.38 -2.90
CA ILE A 256 2.02 21.81 -2.54
C ILE A 256 1.86 21.74 -1.02
N THR A 257 1.52 22.87 -0.41
CA THR A 257 1.36 23.01 1.05
C THR A 257 0.08 23.74 1.46
N HIS A 258 -0.82 23.98 0.51
CA HIS A 258 -2.12 24.63 0.72
C HIS A 258 -3.20 23.88 -0.06
N ASP A 259 -4.43 24.05 0.38
CA ASP A 259 -5.59 23.45 -0.28
C ASP A 259 -5.66 23.84 -1.76
N VAL A 260 -6.04 22.88 -2.59
CA VAL A 260 -6.30 23.06 -4.01
C VAL A 260 -7.80 22.84 -4.24
N PRO A 261 -8.53 23.85 -4.77
CA PRO A 261 -9.93 23.71 -5.07
C PRO A 261 -10.22 22.59 -6.09
N PRO A 262 -11.43 22.03 -6.10
CA PRO A 262 -11.82 21.06 -7.12
C PRO A 262 -11.64 21.57 -8.55
N GLN A 263 -11.42 20.64 -9.50
CA GLN A 263 -11.30 20.92 -10.94
C GLN A 263 -10.15 21.88 -11.28
N SER A 264 -9.11 21.90 -10.44
CA SER A 264 -7.93 22.75 -10.63
C SER A 264 -6.86 22.07 -11.48
N GLN A 265 -6.14 22.87 -12.26
CA GLN A 265 -4.94 22.43 -12.95
C GLN A 265 -3.74 23.25 -12.48
N ILE A 266 -2.87 22.63 -11.69
CA ILE A 266 -1.65 23.25 -11.15
C ILE A 266 -0.46 22.80 -11.99
N ARG A 267 0.32 23.75 -12.49
CA ARG A 267 1.49 23.48 -13.33
C ARG A 267 2.67 24.35 -12.88
N GLN A 268 3.89 23.92 -13.16
CA GLN A 268 5.06 24.80 -13.03
C GLN A 268 4.91 26.00 -13.97
N SER A 269 5.36 27.17 -13.51
CA SER A 269 5.59 28.31 -14.41
C SER A 269 6.69 27.93 -15.43
N ARG A 270 6.61 28.49 -16.63
CA ARG A 270 7.68 28.29 -17.61
C ARG A 270 9.00 28.83 -17.03
N PRO A 271 10.14 28.10 -17.17
CA PRO A 271 11.43 28.61 -16.73
C PRO A 271 11.71 29.95 -17.41
N GLU A 272 12.02 30.97 -16.63
CA GLU A 272 12.56 32.23 -17.19
C GLU A 272 13.97 31.98 -17.68
N ARG A 273 14.22 32.33 -18.92
CA ARG A 273 15.54 32.18 -19.54
C ARG A 273 16.35 33.45 -19.25
N HIS A 274 17.20 33.43 -18.24
CA HIS A 274 18.18 34.47 -18.03
C HIS A 274 19.45 34.12 -18.78
N THR A 275 19.91 35.00 -19.66
CA THR A 275 21.23 34.89 -20.29
C THR A 275 22.24 35.40 -19.28
N LEU A 276 22.89 34.53 -18.53
CA LEU A 276 23.84 34.87 -17.48
C LEU A 276 25.24 35.25 -18.03
N PHE A 277 25.50 35.03 -19.32
CA PHE A 277 26.82 35.27 -19.90
C PHE A 277 26.73 36.29 -21.03
N ILE A 278 27.19 37.50 -20.76
CA ILE A 278 27.58 38.51 -21.74
C ILE A 278 29.10 38.51 -21.72
N ASP A 279 29.72 38.38 -22.88
CA ASP A 279 31.18 38.53 -23.10
C ASP A 279 32.11 37.47 -22.48
N GLY A 280 31.82 36.16 -22.71
CA GLY A 280 32.84 35.14 -22.52
C GLY A 280 33.31 34.90 -21.07
N ALA A 281 32.64 35.43 -20.08
CA ALA A 281 32.86 35.11 -18.67
C ALA A 281 32.16 33.78 -18.33
N GLY A 282 32.56 32.74 -19.02
CA GLY A 282 32.29 31.38 -18.62
C GLY A 282 33.30 30.92 -17.57
N ILE A 283 32.89 29.95 -16.74
CA ILE A 283 33.71 29.27 -15.75
C ILE A 283 35.04 28.88 -16.32
#